data_8f8085658e3d4e218c80b2c0a9e71080
#
_entry.id   8f8085658e3d4e218c80b2c0a9e71080
#
_cell.length_a   1.000
_cell.length_b   1.000
_cell.length_c   1.000
_cell.angle_alpha   90.00
_cell.angle_beta   90.00
_cell.angle_gamma   90.00
#
_symmetry.space_group_name_H-M   'P 1'
#
loop_
_entity.id
_entity.type
_entity.pdbx_description
1 polymer ?
#
loop_
_entity_poly.entity_id
_entity_poly.type
_entity_poly.pdbx_seq_one_letter_code
_entity_poly.pdbx_strand_id
1 'polypeptide(L)'
;MATIVPLKITEDGVDGSLATCTPGGDEFTNTGVEFIRITNDHASAGYTVTVTAQTTSYYLPRYGKLTKSNTSDAVTAGNTIFLGPFRPSVWNDANGKVQITYVLTSDSSTITGSHLLKIEVLYLEQK
;
A
#
# COMPACT_ATOMS: atom_id res chain seq x y z
N MET A 1 12.11 -7.13 2.90
CA MET A 1 11.04 -6.50 2.09
C MET A 1 10.72 -7.40 0.91
N ALA A 2 9.46 -7.69 0.68
CA ALA A 2 9.02 -8.54 -0.42
C ALA A 2 8.43 -7.69 -1.55
N THR A 3 8.49 -8.21 -2.76
CA THR A 3 7.86 -7.57 -3.93
C THR A 3 6.53 -8.25 -4.21
N ILE A 4 5.46 -7.46 -4.22
CA ILE A 4 4.10 -7.93 -4.53
C ILE A 4 3.87 -7.75 -6.03
N VAL A 5 3.41 -8.80 -6.71
CA VAL A 5 3.08 -8.71 -8.14
C VAL A 5 1.64 -8.22 -8.29
N PRO A 6 1.41 -7.10 -9.00
CA PRO A 6 0.06 -6.62 -9.22
C PRO A 6 -0.81 -7.61 -10.00
N LEU A 7 -2.06 -7.74 -9.57
CA LEU A 7 -3.05 -8.64 -10.17
C LEU A 7 -4.01 -7.81 -11.04
N LYS A 8 -4.15 -8.20 -12.31
CA LYS A 8 -5.06 -7.53 -13.24
C LYS A 8 -6.49 -8.05 -13.05
N ILE A 9 -7.42 -7.15 -12.78
CA ILE A 9 -8.84 -7.47 -12.70
C ILE A 9 -9.44 -7.33 -14.09
N THR A 10 -10.07 -8.41 -14.57
CA THR A 10 -10.71 -8.44 -15.90
C THR A 10 -12.21 -8.58 -15.74
N GLU A 11 -12.94 -8.27 -16.80
CA GLU A 11 -14.40 -8.40 -16.79
C GLU A 11 -14.86 -9.86 -16.73
N ASP A 12 -13.99 -10.80 -17.09
CA ASP A 12 -14.28 -12.23 -16.98
C ASP A 12 -14.04 -12.78 -15.58
N GLY A 13 -13.52 -11.94 -14.70
CA GLY A 13 -13.18 -12.33 -13.34
C GLY A 13 -11.75 -12.85 -13.20
N VAL A 14 -11.25 -12.81 -11.99
CA VAL A 14 -9.92 -13.32 -11.64
C VAL A 14 -9.92 -13.72 -10.16
N ASP A 15 -9.19 -14.78 -9.83
CA ASP A 15 -9.06 -15.20 -8.44
C ASP A 15 -8.14 -14.24 -7.68
N GLY A 16 -8.59 -13.81 -6.48
CA GLY A 16 -7.77 -12.98 -5.61
C GLY A 16 -6.52 -13.72 -5.15
N SER A 17 -5.45 -12.97 -4.90
CA SER A 17 -4.17 -13.54 -4.50
C SER A 17 -3.59 -12.74 -3.33
N LEU A 18 -4.18 -12.92 -2.14
CA LEU A 18 -3.72 -12.26 -0.92
C LEU A 18 -2.41 -12.88 -0.44
N ALA A 19 -1.39 -12.06 -0.26
CA ALA A 19 -0.10 -12.47 0.29
C ALA A 19 0.02 -11.97 1.73
N THR A 20 0.74 -12.71 2.57
CA THR A 20 1.03 -12.28 3.93
C THR A 20 1.97 -11.08 3.89
N CYS A 21 1.63 -10.02 4.62
CA CYS A 21 2.49 -8.85 4.72
C CYS A 21 3.83 -9.19 5.36
N THR A 22 4.90 -8.61 4.86
CA THR A 22 6.26 -8.85 5.35
C THR A 22 6.58 -7.87 6.48
N PRO A 23 7.09 -8.32 7.63
CA PRO A 23 7.42 -7.42 8.74
C PRO A 23 8.32 -6.24 8.38
N GLY A 24 9.26 -6.43 7.45
CA GLY A 24 10.14 -5.37 6.97
C GLY A 24 9.54 -4.45 5.92
N GLY A 25 8.30 -4.69 5.56
CA GLY A 25 7.61 -3.92 4.51
C GLY A 25 7.51 -4.68 3.20
N ASP A 26 6.72 -4.13 2.29
CA ASP A 26 6.51 -4.67 0.95
C ASP A 26 6.61 -3.56 -0.08
N GLU A 27 6.80 -3.93 -1.33
CA GLU A 27 6.87 -2.99 -2.44
C GLU A 27 6.19 -3.59 -3.67
N PHE A 28 5.76 -2.72 -4.59
CA PHE A 28 5.20 -3.18 -5.87
C PHE A 28 5.53 -2.17 -6.96
N THR A 29 5.63 -2.68 -8.20
CA THR A 29 5.82 -1.83 -9.37
C THR A 29 4.55 -1.04 -9.64
N ASN A 30 4.68 0.28 -9.75
CA ASN A 30 3.54 1.18 -9.89
C ASN A 30 3.60 1.97 -11.19
N THR A 31 2.53 1.88 -11.98
CA THR A 31 2.37 2.63 -13.23
C THR A 31 1.34 3.75 -13.11
N GLY A 32 0.75 3.93 -11.94
CA GLY A 32 -0.24 4.96 -11.67
C GLY A 32 -1.68 4.47 -11.63
N VAL A 33 -1.91 3.19 -11.93
CA VAL A 33 -3.27 2.60 -11.95
C VAL A 33 -3.46 1.53 -10.88
N GLU A 34 -2.37 1.08 -10.26
CA GLU A 34 -2.42 0.06 -9.22
C GLU A 34 -2.97 0.63 -7.91
N PHE A 35 -3.74 -0.18 -7.20
CA PHE A 35 -4.22 0.14 -5.87
C PHE A 35 -4.04 -1.07 -4.95
N ILE A 36 -4.06 -0.83 -3.64
CA ILE A 36 -3.78 -1.82 -2.62
C ILE A 36 -5.06 -2.21 -1.91
N ARG A 37 -5.23 -3.51 -1.67
CA ARG A 37 -6.24 -4.03 -0.76
C ARG A 37 -5.53 -4.71 0.39
N ILE A 38 -5.83 -4.30 1.62
CA ILE A 38 -5.24 -4.88 2.82
C ILE A 38 -6.35 -5.37 3.74
N THR A 39 -6.22 -6.63 4.16
CA THR A 39 -7.19 -7.29 5.04
C THR A 39 -6.49 -7.66 6.34
N ASN A 40 -7.11 -7.31 7.46
CA ASN A 40 -6.64 -7.69 8.78
C ASN A 40 -7.52 -8.80 9.34
N ASP A 41 -7.02 -10.03 9.32
CA ASP A 41 -7.74 -11.21 9.82
C ASP A 41 -7.51 -11.46 11.30
N HIS A 42 -6.80 -10.58 12.01
CA HIS A 42 -6.56 -10.74 13.44
C HIS A 42 -7.85 -10.51 14.22
N ALA A 43 -8.03 -11.26 15.32
CA ALA A 43 -9.26 -11.21 16.10
C ALA A 43 -9.39 -9.91 16.92
N SER A 44 -8.28 -9.28 17.30
CA SER A 44 -8.32 -8.14 18.22
C SER A 44 -7.31 -7.04 17.91
N ALA A 45 -6.18 -7.31 17.25
CA ALA A 45 -5.14 -6.31 17.01
C ALA A 45 -5.42 -5.47 15.78
N GLY A 46 -5.17 -4.16 15.88
CA GLY A 46 -5.21 -3.24 14.75
C GLY A 46 -3.80 -2.90 14.28
N TYR A 47 -3.66 -2.64 12.99
CA TYR A 47 -2.36 -2.30 12.38
C TYR A 47 -2.48 -1.00 11.59
N THR A 48 -1.39 -0.25 11.55
CA THR A 48 -1.30 0.96 10.74
C THR A 48 -0.42 0.68 9.54
N VAL A 49 -0.96 0.93 8.36
CA VAL A 49 -0.28 0.75 7.08
C VAL A 49 0.16 2.12 6.59
N THR A 50 1.44 2.26 6.29
CA THR A 50 2.00 3.52 5.78
C THR A 50 2.56 3.32 4.39
N VAL A 51 2.13 4.16 3.45
CA VAL A 51 2.71 4.24 2.11
C VAL A 51 3.62 5.46 2.11
N THR A 52 4.89 5.25 1.76
CA THR A 52 5.92 6.27 1.86
C THR A 52 5.94 7.15 0.62
N ALA A 53 5.76 8.46 0.80
CA ALA A 53 5.92 9.42 -0.28
C ALA A 53 7.41 9.61 -0.58
N GLN A 54 7.81 9.44 -1.84
CA GLN A 54 9.20 9.59 -2.27
C GLN A 54 9.51 11.04 -2.64
N THR A 55 8.53 11.74 -3.21
CA THR A 55 8.65 13.17 -3.50
C THR A 55 7.75 13.92 -2.53
N THR A 56 8.35 14.51 -1.50
CA THR A 56 7.61 15.16 -0.42
C THR A 56 7.28 16.62 -0.71
N SER A 57 7.91 17.21 -1.74
CA SER A 57 7.57 18.56 -2.17
C SER A 57 7.75 18.70 -3.67
N TYR A 58 6.90 19.48 -4.33
CA TYR A 58 7.00 19.77 -5.74
C TYR A 58 6.44 21.15 -6.04
N TYR A 59 6.92 21.75 -7.12
CA TYR A 59 6.58 23.11 -7.49
C TYR A 59 5.58 23.11 -8.64
N LEU A 60 4.48 23.83 -8.46
CA LEU A 60 3.50 24.08 -9.52
C LEU A 60 3.60 25.54 -9.95
N PRO A 61 3.72 25.82 -11.27
CA PRO A 61 3.99 27.18 -11.76
C PRO A 61 3.07 28.27 -11.26
N ARG A 62 1.81 27.99 -10.99
CA ARG A 62 0.85 29.01 -10.52
C ARG A 62 0.57 28.93 -9.03
N TYR A 63 0.92 27.85 -8.37
CA TYR A 63 0.54 27.59 -6.99
C TYR A 63 1.72 27.52 -6.04
N GLY A 64 2.95 27.56 -6.57
CA GLY A 64 4.14 27.49 -5.75
C GLY A 64 4.47 26.06 -5.31
N LYS A 65 5.17 25.95 -4.19
CA LYS A 65 5.63 24.66 -3.66
C LYS A 65 4.50 23.94 -2.89
N LEU A 66 4.25 22.71 -3.30
CA LEU A 66 3.32 21.82 -2.60
C LEU A 66 4.10 20.72 -1.89
N THR A 67 3.59 20.29 -0.74
CA THR A 67 4.19 19.19 0.02
C THR A 67 3.24 18.01 0.08
N LYS A 68 3.82 16.80 0.12
CA LYS A 68 3.06 15.57 0.26
C LYS A 68 3.67 14.74 1.39
N SER A 69 2.85 14.35 2.34
CA SER A 69 3.24 13.47 3.44
C SER A 69 2.97 12.02 3.09
N ASN A 70 3.58 11.11 3.84
CA ASN A 70 3.21 9.70 3.79
C ASN A 70 1.71 9.55 4.04
N THR A 71 1.10 8.55 3.41
CA THR A 71 -0.29 8.19 3.69
C THR A 71 -0.29 7.06 4.69
N SER A 72 -0.99 7.24 5.82
CA SER A 72 -1.15 6.20 6.83
C SER A 72 -2.62 5.96 7.10
N ASP A 73 -2.99 4.70 7.21
CA ASP A 73 -4.35 4.32 7.54
C ASP A 73 -4.35 3.12 8.49
N ALA A 74 -5.31 3.12 9.40
CA ALA A 74 -5.46 2.04 10.37
C ALA A 74 -6.40 0.97 9.85
N VAL A 75 -6.00 -0.29 9.99
CA VAL A 75 -6.82 -1.45 9.63
C VAL A 75 -7.20 -2.15 10.93
N THR A 76 -8.42 -1.92 11.39
CA THR A 76 -8.89 -2.55 12.62
C THR A 76 -9.14 -4.03 12.43
N ALA A 77 -9.23 -4.78 13.54
CA ALA A 77 -9.42 -6.22 13.50
C ALA A 77 -10.64 -6.61 12.66
N GLY A 78 -10.46 -7.54 11.74
CA GLY A 78 -11.53 -8.03 10.88
C GLY A 78 -11.90 -7.15 9.71
N ASN A 79 -11.22 -6.02 9.51
CA ASN A 79 -11.56 -5.06 8.45
C ASN A 79 -10.64 -5.16 7.24
N THR A 80 -11.11 -4.60 6.14
CA THR A 80 -10.37 -4.48 4.88
C THR A 80 -10.36 -3.01 4.47
N ILE A 81 -9.20 -2.51 4.04
CA ILE A 81 -9.07 -1.16 3.49
C ILE A 81 -8.50 -1.21 2.08
N PHE A 82 -8.75 -0.14 1.34
CA PHE A 82 -8.22 0.07 -0.01
C PHE A 82 -7.45 1.38 -0.04
N LEU A 83 -6.27 1.37 -0.65
CA LEU A 83 -5.43 2.56 -0.79
C LEU A 83 -5.00 2.72 -2.24
N GLY A 84 -4.97 3.95 -2.72
CA GLY A 84 -4.52 4.28 -4.07
C GLY A 84 -5.64 4.84 -4.95
N PRO A 85 -5.41 4.98 -6.24
CA PRO A 85 -4.12 4.74 -6.92
C PRO A 85 -3.05 5.78 -6.57
N PHE A 86 -1.79 5.47 -6.89
CA PHE A 86 -0.63 6.25 -6.48
C PHE A 86 0.03 6.90 -7.69
N ARG A 87 0.16 8.23 -7.67
CA ARG A 87 0.81 8.96 -8.77
C ARG A 87 2.32 8.66 -8.78
N PRO A 88 2.87 8.14 -9.90
CA PRO A 88 4.29 7.77 -9.95
C PRO A 88 5.26 8.88 -9.56
N SER A 89 4.97 10.13 -9.93
CA SER A 89 5.86 11.26 -9.64
C SER A 89 6.00 11.57 -8.15
N VAL A 90 5.08 11.08 -7.32
CA VAL A 90 5.07 11.32 -5.87
C VAL A 90 5.50 10.07 -5.10
N TRP A 91 5.01 8.92 -5.51
CA TRP A 91 5.09 7.70 -4.69
C TRP A 91 6.15 6.71 -5.14
N ASN A 92 6.57 6.73 -6.41
CA ASN A 92 7.57 5.80 -6.91
C ASN A 92 8.97 6.17 -6.44
N ASP A 93 9.72 5.14 -6.03
CA ASP A 93 11.14 5.28 -5.73
C ASP A 93 11.97 5.25 -7.03
N ALA A 94 13.31 5.20 -6.91
CA ALA A 94 14.21 5.21 -8.07
C ALA A 94 14.02 3.98 -8.97
N ASN A 95 13.40 2.92 -8.46
CA ASN A 95 13.16 1.68 -9.21
C ASN A 95 11.71 1.56 -9.73
N GLY A 96 10.92 2.63 -9.61
CA GLY A 96 9.53 2.63 -10.05
C GLY A 96 8.59 1.90 -9.12
N LYS A 97 8.94 1.75 -7.85
CA LYS A 97 8.17 0.97 -6.88
C LYS A 97 7.64 1.83 -5.74
N VAL A 98 6.45 1.48 -5.27
CA VAL A 98 5.83 2.08 -4.09
C VAL A 98 6.21 1.25 -2.86
N GLN A 99 6.61 1.93 -1.78
CA GLN A 99 7.08 1.31 -0.55
C GLN A 99 6.00 1.37 0.53
N ILE A 100 5.75 0.23 1.18
CA ILE A 100 4.70 0.07 2.20
C ILE A 100 5.33 -0.49 3.46
N THR A 101 4.96 0.09 4.61
CA THR A 101 5.39 -0.44 5.92
C THR A 101 4.20 -0.64 6.83
N TYR A 102 4.37 -1.47 7.85
CA TYR A 102 3.31 -1.88 8.75
C TYR A 102 3.78 -1.81 10.20
N VAL A 103 2.94 -1.27 11.07
CA VAL A 103 3.20 -1.24 12.51
C VAL A 103 1.94 -1.59 13.28
N LEU A 104 2.11 -2.06 14.51
CA LEU A 104 0.98 -2.26 15.42
C LEU A 104 0.44 -0.89 15.85
N THR A 105 -0.86 -0.66 15.72
CA THR A 105 -1.45 0.66 15.98
C THR A 105 -1.27 1.09 17.43
N SER A 106 -1.35 0.14 18.37
CA SER A 106 -1.33 0.48 19.80
C SER A 106 -0.01 1.05 20.30
N ASP A 107 1.14 0.62 19.74
CA ASP A 107 2.45 1.03 20.24
C ASP A 107 3.46 1.34 19.14
N SER A 108 3.04 1.34 17.87
CA SER A 108 3.88 1.61 16.70
C SER A 108 5.08 0.66 16.54
N SER A 109 5.02 -0.50 17.16
CA SER A 109 6.07 -1.53 16.98
C SER A 109 5.91 -2.23 15.63
N THR A 110 7.03 -2.72 15.09
CA THR A 110 7.03 -3.48 13.85
C THR A 110 6.20 -4.76 14.02
N ILE A 111 5.41 -5.12 13.00
CA ILE A 111 4.61 -6.34 13.03
C ILE A 111 5.53 -7.57 13.16
N THR A 112 5.02 -8.61 13.81
CA THR A 112 5.75 -9.85 14.05
C THR A 112 5.17 -10.98 13.19
N GLY A 113 5.79 -12.14 13.21
CA GLY A 113 5.34 -13.29 12.44
C GLY A 113 3.96 -13.83 12.80
N SER A 114 3.39 -13.41 13.94
CA SER A 114 2.05 -13.81 14.35
C SER A 114 0.93 -12.90 13.83
N HIS A 115 1.27 -11.83 13.09
CA HIS A 115 0.26 -10.96 12.49
C HIS A 115 -0.54 -11.73 11.43
N LEU A 116 -1.79 -11.32 11.22
CA LEU A 116 -2.67 -11.89 10.19
C LEU A 116 -3.03 -10.82 9.14
N LEU A 117 -2.12 -9.90 8.89
CA LEU A 117 -2.30 -8.85 7.90
C LEU A 117 -1.90 -9.37 6.52
N LYS A 118 -2.80 -9.20 5.55
CA LYS A 118 -2.59 -9.69 4.19
C LYS A 118 -2.81 -8.58 3.19
N ILE A 119 -2.09 -8.64 2.07
CA ILE A 119 -2.09 -7.60 1.05
C ILE A 119 -2.21 -8.21 -0.34
N GLU A 120 -2.91 -7.51 -1.22
CA GLU A 120 -2.78 -7.72 -2.67
C GLU A 120 -2.79 -6.35 -3.36
N VAL A 121 -2.11 -6.28 -4.49
CA VAL A 121 -2.08 -5.10 -5.34
C VAL A 121 -2.87 -5.41 -6.60
N LEU A 122 -3.80 -4.53 -6.94
CA LEU A 122 -4.78 -4.76 -7.98
C LEU A 122 -4.75 -3.61 -8.99
N TYR A 123 -5.10 -3.90 -10.23
CA TYR A 123 -5.38 -2.86 -11.22
C TYR A 123 -6.45 -3.35 -12.18
N LEU A 124 -7.22 -2.40 -12.72
CA LEU A 124 -8.28 -2.73 -13.65
C LEU A 124 -7.72 -2.90 -15.06
N GLU A 125 -8.27 -3.85 -15.80
CA GLU A 125 -7.92 -4.05 -17.20
C GLU A 125 -8.22 -2.76 -17.98
N GLN A 126 -7.23 -2.29 -18.72
CA GLN A 126 -7.35 -1.09 -19.53
C GLN A 126 -7.89 -1.48 -20.93
N LYS A 127 -8.97 -0.83 -21.35
CA LYS A 127 -9.60 -1.11 -22.63
C LYS A 127 -9.58 0.10 -23.54
#